data_bee4ab723821ea679091f0e369025017
#
_entry.id   bee4ab723821ea679091f0e369025017
#
_cell.length_a   1.000
_cell.length_b   1.000
_cell.length_c   1.000
_cell.angle_alpha   90.00
_cell.angle_beta   90.00
_cell.angle_gamma   90.00
#
_symmetry.space_group_name_H-M   'P 1'
#
loop_
_entity.id
_entity.type
_entity.pdbx_description
1 polymer ?
#
loop_
_entity_poly.entity_id
_entity_poly.type
_entity_poly.pdbx_seq_one_letter_code
_entity_poly.pdbx_strand_id
1 'polypeptide(L)'
;VLHTWTQDLRRHIHVHALMACGAMALDADGQGSWVAPKRSPTFLFPVQALSKVLRGKFMHALQRASESGALPRDPAATPDLQRLRTQALRKHDWVVYAKTPLDGAPAVLEYLARYTHRTAIGNERLVAIKDAQVLMRVRADSTGGKRVMAMPGTQFIGRLLQHVLPQGFKRIRHYGLLAPAAKTARLHMARQLLAMPAANPAARQDALAFMRRVAAIEITRCPHCPTGRWLVVEQRAANPMARKALVPTPCRGPP
;
A
#
# COMPACT_ATOMS: atom_id res chain seq x y z
N VAL A 1 1.49 1.59 3.32
CA VAL A 1 1.16 0.63 2.26
C VAL A 1 2.30 -0.37 2.12
N LEU A 2 2.02 -1.67 2.15
CA LEU A 2 2.98 -2.73 1.90
C LEU A 2 3.09 -3.00 0.40
N HIS A 3 4.31 -3.05 -0.10
CA HIS A 3 4.66 -3.55 -1.43
C HIS A 3 5.59 -4.74 -1.32
N THR A 4 5.50 -5.69 -2.26
CA THR A 4 6.28 -6.93 -2.25
C THR A 4 7.10 -7.13 -3.51
N TRP A 5 7.07 -6.17 -4.46
CA TRP A 5 7.62 -6.31 -5.81
C TRP A 5 8.59 -5.20 -6.21
N THR A 6 9.49 -5.54 -7.09
CA THR A 6 10.25 -4.61 -7.94
C THR A 6 9.50 -4.38 -9.27
N GLN A 7 10.02 -3.50 -10.12
CA GLN A 7 9.43 -3.26 -11.44
C GLN A 7 9.50 -4.47 -12.39
N ASP A 8 10.46 -5.36 -12.18
CA ASP A 8 10.59 -6.63 -12.93
C ASP A 8 9.95 -7.83 -12.20
N LEU A 9 9.02 -7.55 -11.28
CA LEU A 9 8.25 -8.52 -10.52
C LEU A 9 9.11 -9.46 -9.65
N ARG A 10 10.35 -9.10 -9.31
CA ARG A 10 11.11 -9.82 -8.29
C ARG A 10 10.58 -9.46 -6.90
N ARG A 11 10.75 -10.38 -5.99
CA ARG A 11 10.36 -10.17 -4.60
C ARG A 11 11.21 -9.08 -3.95
N HIS A 12 10.55 -8.03 -3.50
CA HIS A 12 11.17 -6.91 -2.79
C HIS A 12 10.16 -6.31 -1.81
N ILE A 13 10.26 -6.70 -0.56
CA ILE A 13 9.32 -6.29 0.47
C ILE A 13 9.73 -4.93 1.02
N HIS A 14 8.86 -3.94 0.89
CA HIS A 14 9.08 -2.60 1.44
C HIS A 14 7.76 -1.91 1.80
N VAL A 15 7.84 -0.92 2.67
CA VAL A 15 6.68 -0.19 3.17
C VAL A 15 6.78 1.28 2.78
N HIS A 16 5.73 1.80 2.14
CA HIS A 16 5.54 3.23 1.96
C HIS A 16 4.72 3.77 3.13
N ALA A 17 5.26 4.76 3.84
CA ALA A 17 4.59 5.45 4.91
C ALA A 17 4.39 6.93 4.56
N LEU A 18 3.18 7.44 4.75
CA LEU A 18 2.87 8.86 4.71
C LEU A 18 2.56 9.29 6.14
N MET A 19 3.23 10.32 6.60
CA MET A 19 3.06 10.87 7.94
C MET A 19 2.75 12.35 7.87
N ALA A 20 1.91 12.82 8.81
CA ALA A 20 1.74 14.25 9.02
C ALA A 20 3.05 14.87 9.53
N CYS A 21 3.39 16.05 9.05
CA CYS A 21 4.54 16.80 9.52
C CYS A 21 4.13 17.64 10.74
N GLY A 22 3.93 16.97 11.86
CA GLY A 22 3.49 17.56 13.12
C GLY A 22 2.61 16.59 13.90
N ALA A 23 2.20 17.00 15.08
CA ALA A 23 1.37 16.22 15.98
C ALA A 23 0.37 17.13 16.71
N MET A 24 -0.77 16.56 17.08
CA MET A 24 -1.66 17.20 18.05
C MET A 24 -1.19 16.87 19.46
N ALA A 25 -0.98 17.87 20.28
CA ALA A 25 -0.81 17.76 21.71
C ALA A 25 -2.10 18.22 22.41
N LEU A 26 -2.50 17.51 23.46
CA LEU A 26 -3.59 17.91 24.34
C LEU A 26 -2.98 18.27 25.70
N ASP A 27 -3.40 19.37 26.26
CA ASP A 27 -3.08 19.72 27.65
C ASP A 27 -4.00 18.98 28.63
N ALA A 28 -3.84 19.27 29.93
CA ALA A 28 -4.62 18.64 30.99
C ALA A 28 -6.13 18.98 30.90
N ASP A 29 -6.46 20.11 30.34
CA ASP A 29 -7.86 20.59 30.17
C ASP A 29 -8.47 20.12 28.83
N GLY A 30 -7.74 19.30 28.07
CA GLY A 30 -8.19 18.79 26.78
C GLY A 30 -8.09 19.80 25.63
N GLN A 31 -7.48 20.99 25.88
CA GLN A 31 -7.20 21.97 24.83
C GLN A 31 -6.12 21.44 23.90
N GLY A 32 -6.38 21.50 22.61
CA GLY A 32 -5.45 21.01 21.60
C GLY A 32 -4.50 22.09 21.09
N SER A 33 -3.29 21.71 20.77
CA SER A 33 -2.35 22.52 20.02
C SER A 33 -1.70 21.69 18.90
N TRP A 34 -1.33 22.37 17.80
CA TRP A 34 -0.54 21.73 16.75
C TRP A 34 0.94 21.95 17.00
N VAL A 35 1.66 20.87 17.21
CA VAL A 35 3.11 20.91 17.44
C VAL A 35 3.82 20.61 16.15
N ALA A 36 4.51 21.61 15.60
CA ALA A 36 5.37 21.45 14.44
C ALA A 36 6.70 20.74 14.80
N PRO A 37 7.43 20.18 13.82
CA PRO A 37 8.75 19.60 14.07
C PRO A 37 9.72 20.64 14.64
N LYS A 38 10.45 20.30 15.71
CA LYS A 38 11.31 21.25 16.43
C LYS A 38 12.54 21.74 15.64
N ARG A 39 13.08 20.91 14.74
CA ARG A 39 14.36 21.20 14.07
C ARG A 39 14.20 21.86 12.70
N SER A 40 13.24 21.41 11.91
CA SER A 40 12.98 21.95 10.57
C SER A 40 11.62 21.48 10.09
N PRO A 41 10.85 22.29 9.37
CA PRO A 41 9.59 21.86 8.77
C PRO A 41 9.78 20.74 7.73
N THR A 42 11.00 20.53 7.24
CA THR A 42 11.33 19.50 6.24
C THR A 42 11.95 18.23 6.84
N PHE A 43 12.18 18.20 8.15
CA PHE A 43 12.88 17.10 8.82
C PHE A 43 12.07 16.57 9.99
N LEU A 44 11.53 15.39 9.87
CA LEU A 44 10.73 14.77 10.93
C LEU A 44 11.56 13.83 11.81
N PHE A 45 12.35 12.94 11.22
CA PHE A 45 13.18 11.97 11.95
C PHE A 45 14.53 11.71 11.27
N PRO A 46 15.60 11.46 12.06
CA PRO A 46 16.86 10.96 11.52
C PRO A 46 16.68 9.57 10.90
N VAL A 47 17.09 9.41 9.65
CA VAL A 47 16.97 8.14 8.91
C VAL A 47 17.68 7.00 9.63
N GLN A 48 18.87 7.25 10.18
CA GLN A 48 19.63 6.26 10.94
C GLN A 48 18.91 5.80 12.21
N ALA A 49 18.26 6.72 12.94
CA ALA A 49 17.47 6.37 14.11
C ALA A 49 16.25 5.55 13.72
N LEU A 50 15.55 5.93 12.65
CA LEU A 50 14.42 5.16 12.12
C LEU A 50 14.83 3.75 11.70
N SER A 51 15.98 3.59 11.04
CA SER A 51 16.53 2.27 10.66
C SER A 51 16.71 1.36 11.87
N LYS A 52 17.36 1.87 12.92
CA LYS A 52 17.60 1.12 14.17
C LYS A 52 16.28 0.75 14.87
N VAL A 53 15.36 1.71 14.98
CA VAL A 53 14.04 1.48 15.62
C VAL A 53 13.21 0.48 14.82
N LEU A 54 13.15 0.62 13.50
CA LEU A 54 12.42 -0.31 12.63
C LEU A 54 12.98 -1.73 12.78
N ARG A 55 14.29 -1.89 12.70
CA ARG A 55 14.97 -3.17 12.91
C ARG A 55 14.61 -3.79 14.26
N GLY A 56 14.75 -3.02 15.34
CA GLY A 56 14.47 -3.51 16.70
C GLY A 56 13.02 -3.97 16.88
N LYS A 57 12.06 -3.14 16.43
CA LYS A 57 10.63 -3.48 16.50
C LYS A 57 10.27 -4.68 15.64
N PHE A 58 10.82 -4.78 14.44
CA PHE A 58 10.58 -5.92 13.56
C PHE A 58 11.15 -7.22 14.17
N MET A 59 12.38 -7.18 14.67
CA MET A 59 13.00 -8.34 15.29
C MET A 59 12.23 -8.81 16.53
N HIS A 60 11.76 -7.88 17.35
CA HIS A 60 10.91 -8.21 18.49
C HIS A 60 9.57 -8.85 18.04
N ALA A 61 8.91 -8.26 17.03
CA ALA A 61 7.67 -8.82 16.50
C ALA A 61 7.88 -10.22 15.87
N LEU A 62 8.99 -10.42 15.16
CA LEU A 62 9.35 -11.71 14.58
C LEU A 62 9.59 -12.78 15.65
N GLN A 63 10.27 -12.42 16.72
CA GLN A 63 10.50 -13.31 17.86
C GLN A 63 9.17 -13.72 18.50
N ARG A 64 8.30 -12.75 18.84
CA ARG A 64 6.97 -13.05 19.39
C ARG A 64 6.13 -13.94 18.48
N ALA A 65 6.15 -13.69 17.17
CA ALA A 65 5.42 -14.49 16.20
C ALA A 65 5.98 -15.93 16.11
N SER A 66 7.28 -16.10 16.29
CA SER A 66 7.92 -17.42 16.37
C SER A 66 7.51 -18.16 17.65
N GLU A 67 7.58 -17.50 18.80
CA GLU A 67 7.22 -18.07 20.10
C GLU A 67 5.74 -18.46 20.19
N SER A 68 4.86 -17.67 19.58
CA SER A 68 3.42 -17.96 19.51
C SER A 68 3.02 -19.00 18.46
N GLY A 69 3.97 -19.49 17.67
CA GLY A 69 3.67 -20.41 16.55
C GLY A 69 2.93 -19.78 15.37
N ALA A 70 2.84 -18.45 15.33
CA ALA A 70 2.16 -17.73 14.26
C ALA A 70 2.94 -17.72 12.92
N LEU A 71 4.22 -18.05 12.96
CA LEU A 71 5.02 -18.21 11.74
C LEU A 71 4.84 -19.61 11.16
N PRO A 72 4.67 -19.72 9.83
CA PRO A 72 4.71 -21.02 9.18
C PRO A 72 6.03 -21.73 9.51
N ARG A 73 5.96 -22.96 9.95
CA ARG A 73 7.15 -23.79 10.14
C ARG A 73 7.71 -24.14 8.76
N ASP A 74 8.95 -23.79 8.51
CA ASP A 74 9.71 -24.27 7.37
C ASP A 74 10.27 -25.66 7.76
N PRO A 75 9.77 -26.76 7.17
CA PRO A 75 10.23 -28.10 7.54
C PRO A 75 11.71 -28.33 7.27
N ALA A 76 12.31 -27.54 6.38
CA ALA A 76 13.73 -27.60 6.06
C ALA A 76 14.60 -26.69 6.96
N ALA A 77 13.97 -25.84 7.80
CA ALA A 77 14.71 -24.93 8.65
C ALA A 77 15.12 -25.60 9.97
N THR A 78 16.37 -25.97 10.07
CA THR A 78 16.99 -26.35 11.35
C THR A 78 17.04 -25.16 12.31
N PRO A 79 17.10 -25.40 13.64
CA PRO A 79 17.28 -24.34 14.64
C PRO A 79 18.51 -23.46 14.36
N ASP A 80 19.60 -24.05 13.88
CA ASP A 80 20.81 -23.31 13.51
C ASP A 80 20.59 -22.39 12.31
N LEU A 81 19.87 -22.83 11.30
CA LEU A 81 19.53 -22.01 10.14
C LEU A 81 18.64 -20.82 10.54
N GLN A 82 17.69 -21.03 11.43
CA GLN A 82 16.85 -19.93 11.96
C GLN A 82 17.68 -18.94 12.76
N ARG A 83 18.60 -19.41 13.60
CA ARG A 83 19.54 -18.57 14.35
C ARG A 83 20.45 -17.75 13.43
N LEU A 84 21.02 -18.34 12.39
CA LEU A 84 21.85 -17.65 11.38
C LEU A 84 21.05 -16.58 10.63
N ARG A 85 19.82 -16.89 10.18
CA ARG A 85 18.93 -15.92 9.53
C ARG A 85 18.64 -14.73 10.45
N THR A 86 18.35 -14.98 11.73
CA THR A 86 18.07 -13.94 12.73
C THR A 86 19.31 -13.08 12.97
N GLN A 87 20.50 -13.67 13.07
CA GLN A 87 21.76 -12.94 13.23
C GLN A 87 22.06 -12.06 12.00
N ALA A 88 21.86 -12.58 10.79
CA ALA A 88 22.02 -11.80 9.56
C ALA A 88 21.11 -10.56 9.53
N LEU A 89 19.84 -10.71 9.90
CA LEU A 89 18.90 -9.57 9.98
C LEU A 89 19.32 -8.51 11.02
N ARG A 90 20.00 -8.90 12.08
CA ARG A 90 20.50 -7.98 13.13
C ARG A 90 21.76 -7.24 12.72
N LYS A 91 22.62 -7.85 11.90
CA LYS A 91 23.93 -7.28 11.53
C LYS A 91 23.82 -6.17 10.51
N HIS A 92 22.84 -6.23 9.60
CA HIS A 92 22.70 -5.25 8.53
C HIS A 92 21.89 -4.02 8.96
N ASP A 93 22.29 -2.86 8.51
CA ASP A 93 21.46 -1.66 8.60
C ASP A 93 20.27 -1.79 7.65
N TRP A 94 19.10 -1.47 8.20
CA TRP A 94 17.87 -1.53 7.41
C TRP A 94 17.71 -0.25 6.62
N VAL A 95 17.41 -0.40 5.34
CA VAL A 95 17.25 0.73 4.44
C VAL A 95 15.96 1.48 4.79
N VAL A 96 16.13 2.71 5.23
CA VAL A 96 15.06 3.67 5.43
C VAL A 96 15.34 4.89 4.61
N TYR A 97 14.35 5.35 3.87
CA TYR A 97 14.44 6.54 3.05
C TYR A 97 13.34 7.52 3.45
N ALA A 98 13.72 8.70 3.89
CA ALA A 98 12.81 9.79 4.20
C ALA A 98 12.94 10.86 3.11
N LYS A 99 11.82 11.24 2.51
CA LYS A 99 11.73 12.34 1.55
C LYS A 99 11.34 13.63 2.26
N THR A 100 11.66 14.75 1.61
CA THR A 100 11.08 16.04 1.94
C THR A 100 9.56 15.98 1.93
N PRO A 101 8.88 16.79 2.73
CA PRO A 101 7.43 16.87 2.74
C PRO A 101 6.85 17.08 1.33
N LEU A 102 5.71 16.49 1.09
CA LEU A 102 4.95 16.71 -0.14
C LEU A 102 4.25 18.06 -0.05
N ASP A 103 4.34 18.83 -1.13
CA ASP A 103 3.73 20.15 -1.20
C ASP A 103 2.24 20.05 -1.56
N GLY A 104 1.42 20.19 -0.54
CA GLY A 104 -0.02 20.28 -0.67
C GLY A 104 -0.77 18.98 -1.02
N ALA A 105 -2.08 19.08 -1.05
CA ALA A 105 -2.98 17.95 -1.28
C ALA A 105 -2.81 17.29 -2.66
N PRO A 106 -2.58 18.01 -3.77
CA PRO A 106 -2.37 17.38 -5.08
C PRO A 106 -1.17 16.42 -5.09
N ALA A 107 -0.02 16.85 -4.52
CA ALA A 107 1.18 16.00 -4.45
C ALA A 107 0.97 14.78 -3.57
N VAL A 108 0.23 14.91 -2.46
CA VAL A 108 -0.15 13.79 -1.59
C VAL A 108 -1.06 12.80 -2.32
N LEU A 109 -2.05 13.29 -3.06
CA LEU A 109 -2.97 12.45 -3.83
C LEU A 109 -2.24 11.71 -4.95
N GLU A 110 -1.34 12.39 -5.66
CA GLU A 110 -0.52 11.76 -6.70
C GLU A 110 0.38 10.66 -6.11
N TYR A 111 1.03 10.95 -4.98
CA TYR A 111 1.82 9.94 -4.28
C TYR A 111 0.98 8.73 -3.87
N LEU A 112 -0.17 8.95 -3.24
CA LEU A 112 -1.07 7.88 -2.84
C LEU A 112 -1.58 7.07 -4.04
N ALA A 113 -1.98 7.73 -5.13
CA ALA A 113 -2.45 7.06 -6.35
C ALA A 113 -1.41 6.11 -6.92
N ARG A 114 -0.12 6.47 -6.89
CA ARG A 114 0.97 5.61 -7.36
C ARG A 114 1.11 4.32 -6.56
N TYR A 115 0.85 4.36 -5.25
CA TYR A 115 1.19 3.26 -4.34
C TYR A 115 -0.01 2.49 -3.80
N THR A 116 -1.24 3.05 -3.88
CA THR A 116 -2.43 2.40 -3.33
C THR A 116 -3.22 1.61 -4.35
N HIS A 117 -3.32 2.09 -5.59
CA HIS A 117 -4.18 1.49 -6.63
C HIS A 117 -3.51 0.39 -7.46
N ARG A 118 -2.17 0.37 -7.52
CA ARG A 118 -1.46 -0.60 -8.35
C ARG A 118 -1.11 -1.85 -7.56
N THR A 119 -1.46 -3.01 -8.11
CA THR A 119 -0.91 -4.30 -7.71
C THR A 119 0.20 -4.65 -8.70
N ALA A 120 1.38 -4.93 -8.23
CA ALA A 120 2.58 -5.39 -8.93
C ALA A 120 2.84 -4.84 -10.35
N ILE A 121 1.85 -4.85 -11.25
CA ILE A 121 1.96 -4.41 -12.64
C ILE A 121 0.68 -3.71 -13.11
N GLY A 122 0.81 -2.66 -13.91
CA GLY A 122 -0.31 -2.06 -14.63
C GLY A 122 -0.35 -2.56 -16.07
N ASN A 123 -1.54 -2.62 -16.66
CA ASN A 123 -1.73 -3.13 -18.02
C ASN A 123 -0.90 -2.38 -19.07
N GLU A 124 -0.66 -1.09 -18.86
CA GLU A 124 0.16 -0.25 -19.74
C GLU A 124 1.62 -0.70 -19.84
N ARG A 125 2.05 -1.57 -18.94
CA ARG A 125 3.39 -2.14 -18.95
C ARG A 125 3.50 -3.42 -19.75
N LEU A 126 2.39 -4.10 -20.01
CA LEU A 126 2.35 -5.26 -20.90
C LEU A 126 2.39 -4.76 -22.34
N VAL A 127 3.44 -5.12 -23.07
CA VAL A 127 3.65 -4.68 -24.46
C VAL A 127 3.04 -5.67 -25.43
N ALA A 128 3.36 -6.94 -25.26
CA ALA A 128 2.88 -8.02 -26.11
C ALA A 128 3.09 -9.38 -25.45
N ILE A 129 2.42 -10.39 -25.98
CA ILE A 129 2.72 -11.80 -25.73
C ILE A 129 3.09 -12.37 -27.11
N LYS A 130 4.33 -12.86 -27.26
CA LYS A 130 4.84 -13.41 -28.50
C LYS A 130 5.71 -14.62 -28.20
N ASP A 131 5.54 -15.70 -28.93
CA ASP A 131 6.35 -16.94 -28.82
C ASP A 131 6.45 -17.46 -27.38
N ALA A 132 5.33 -17.51 -26.66
CA ALA A 132 5.22 -17.88 -25.24
C ALA A 132 6.01 -16.96 -24.27
N GLN A 133 6.50 -15.82 -24.74
CA GLN A 133 7.19 -14.79 -23.98
C GLN A 133 6.24 -13.62 -23.70
N VAL A 134 6.29 -13.12 -22.45
CA VAL A 134 5.63 -11.86 -22.07
C VAL A 134 6.64 -10.73 -22.19
N LEU A 135 6.34 -9.76 -23.03
CA LEU A 135 7.11 -8.54 -23.20
C LEU A 135 6.55 -7.45 -22.30
N MET A 136 7.35 -6.95 -21.40
CA MET A 136 6.91 -5.91 -20.46
C MET A 136 7.90 -4.76 -20.34
N ARG A 137 7.36 -3.54 -20.15
CA ARG A 137 8.17 -2.36 -19.86
C ARG A 137 8.64 -2.39 -18.42
N VAL A 138 9.93 -2.27 -18.22
CA VAL A 138 10.56 -2.07 -16.93
C VAL A 138 11.40 -0.80 -16.96
N ARG A 139 11.69 -0.24 -15.80
CA ARG A 139 12.67 0.83 -15.71
C ARG A 139 14.02 0.27 -16.15
N ALA A 140 14.68 0.94 -17.07
CA ALA A 140 16.11 0.71 -17.27
C ALA A 140 16.81 1.11 -15.96
N ASP A 141 17.97 0.71 -15.69
CA ASP A 141 18.76 0.91 -14.48
C ASP A 141 18.67 2.32 -13.85
N SER A 142 19.72 2.76 -13.19
CA SER A 142 19.82 4.04 -12.48
C SER A 142 19.66 5.29 -13.35
N THR A 143 19.78 5.19 -14.66
CA THR A 143 19.70 6.31 -15.62
C THR A 143 18.28 6.76 -15.95
N GLY A 144 17.26 6.04 -15.46
CA GLY A 144 15.86 6.49 -15.52
C GLY A 144 15.10 6.17 -16.79
N GLY A 145 15.70 5.53 -17.78
CA GLY A 145 15.05 5.10 -19.01
C GLY A 145 14.03 3.97 -18.82
N LYS A 146 13.34 3.61 -19.89
CA LYS A 146 12.47 2.44 -19.96
C LYS A 146 13.04 1.46 -20.96
N ARG A 147 13.04 0.16 -20.63
CA ARG A 147 13.39 -0.93 -21.55
C ARG A 147 12.29 -1.97 -21.59
N VAL A 148 12.23 -2.72 -22.65
CA VAL A 148 11.36 -3.90 -22.74
C VAL A 148 12.15 -5.11 -22.28
N MET A 149 11.57 -5.87 -21.38
CA MET A 149 12.08 -7.14 -20.90
C MET A 149 11.16 -8.25 -21.35
N ALA A 150 11.75 -9.32 -21.89
CA ALA A 150 11.05 -10.54 -22.23
C ALA A 150 11.25 -11.57 -21.12
N MET A 151 10.23 -12.34 -20.82
CA MET A 151 10.33 -13.50 -19.94
C MET A 151 9.32 -14.57 -20.32
N PRO A 152 9.61 -15.86 -20.10
CA PRO A 152 8.64 -16.94 -20.33
C PRO A 152 7.32 -16.68 -19.57
N GLY A 153 6.19 -17.01 -20.18
CA GLY A 153 4.87 -16.80 -19.57
C GLY A 153 4.71 -17.48 -18.21
N THR A 154 5.25 -18.68 -18.06
CA THR A 154 5.27 -19.41 -16.79
C THR A 154 6.05 -18.67 -15.70
N GLN A 155 7.20 -18.08 -16.06
CA GLN A 155 8.01 -17.28 -15.14
C GLN A 155 7.28 -15.98 -14.76
N PHE A 156 6.62 -15.33 -15.72
CA PHE A 156 5.82 -14.13 -15.46
C PHE A 156 4.71 -14.42 -14.45
N ILE A 157 3.92 -15.49 -14.68
CA ILE A 157 2.85 -15.90 -13.77
C ILE A 157 3.42 -16.27 -12.39
N GLY A 158 4.48 -17.06 -12.36
CA GLY A 158 5.13 -17.44 -11.11
C GLY A 158 5.60 -16.24 -10.27
N ARG A 159 6.21 -15.23 -10.92
CA ARG A 159 6.58 -13.98 -10.24
C ARG A 159 5.36 -13.19 -9.78
N LEU A 160 4.33 -13.06 -10.60
CA LEU A 160 3.11 -12.33 -10.26
C LEU A 160 2.40 -12.95 -9.05
N LEU A 161 2.28 -14.27 -9.02
CA LEU A 161 1.63 -15.01 -7.93
C LEU A 161 2.33 -14.82 -6.58
N GLN A 162 3.64 -14.56 -6.54
CA GLN A 162 4.37 -14.25 -5.31
C GLN A 162 3.90 -12.94 -4.65
N HIS A 163 3.16 -12.10 -5.36
CA HIS A 163 2.67 -10.81 -4.87
C HIS A 163 1.19 -10.84 -4.50
N VAL A 164 0.52 -11.97 -4.72
CA VAL A 164 -0.84 -12.20 -4.26
C VAL A 164 -0.81 -12.39 -2.75
N LEU A 165 -1.45 -11.48 -2.05
CA LEU A 165 -1.52 -11.52 -0.59
C LEU A 165 -2.65 -12.45 -0.13
N PRO A 166 -2.53 -13.08 1.04
CA PRO A 166 -3.59 -13.91 1.59
C PRO A 166 -4.91 -13.14 1.70
N GLN A 167 -6.02 -13.88 1.58
CA GLN A 167 -7.35 -13.30 1.75
C GLN A 167 -7.47 -12.62 3.12
N GLY A 168 -8.08 -11.43 3.15
CA GLY A 168 -8.24 -10.64 4.37
C GLY A 168 -6.99 -9.84 4.79
N PHE A 169 -5.85 -10.02 4.13
CA PHE A 169 -4.67 -9.24 4.43
C PHE A 169 -4.84 -7.77 4.05
N LYS A 170 -4.77 -6.89 5.04
CA LYS A 170 -4.87 -5.44 4.83
C LYS A 170 -3.51 -4.86 4.44
N ARG A 171 -3.31 -4.63 3.15
CA ARG A 171 -2.09 -4.01 2.59
C ARG A 171 -1.91 -2.56 3.01
N ILE A 172 -3.02 -1.84 3.16
CA ILE A 172 -3.04 -0.43 3.61
C ILE A 172 -3.51 -0.42 5.05
N ARG A 173 -2.75 0.24 5.91
CA ARG A 173 -3.11 0.41 7.32
C ARG A 173 -3.05 1.88 7.69
N HIS A 174 -3.94 2.30 8.57
CA HIS A 174 -4.08 3.68 9.02
C HIS A 174 -3.83 3.74 10.53
N TYR A 175 -3.06 4.73 10.95
CA TYR A 175 -2.67 4.95 12.34
C TYR A 175 -2.79 6.43 12.72
N GLY A 176 -2.67 6.75 13.99
CA GLY A 176 -2.68 8.14 14.50
C GLY A 176 -3.95 8.90 14.09
N LEU A 177 -3.78 10.01 13.39
CA LEU A 177 -4.89 10.86 12.91
C LEU A 177 -5.88 10.11 12.02
N LEU A 178 -5.42 9.12 11.29
CA LEU A 178 -6.21 8.33 10.33
C LEU A 178 -6.68 7.00 10.90
N ALA A 179 -6.45 6.72 12.19
CA ALA A 179 -6.91 5.48 12.82
C ALA A 179 -8.45 5.39 12.75
N PRO A 180 -9.04 4.27 12.26
CA PRO A 180 -10.47 4.19 11.94
C PRO A 180 -11.39 4.60 13.09
N ALA A 181 -11.09 4.17 14.31
CA ALA A 181 -11.93 4.41 15.49
C ALA A 181 -12.07 5.90 15.88
N ALA A 182 -11.07 6.73 15.56
CA ALA A 182 -11.04 8.13 16.00
C ALA A 182 -10.80 9.12 14.84
N LYS A 183 -10.83 8.64 13.61
CA LYS A 183 -10.48 9.43 12.42
C LYS A 183 -11.29 10.73 12.30
N THR A 184 -12.61 10.64 12.43
CA THR A 184 -13.50 11.81 12.22
C THR A 184 -13.21 12.90 13.24
N ALA A 185 -13.19 12.57 14.53
CA ALA A 185 -12.92 13.53 15.60
C ALA A 185 -11.50 14.13 15.50
N ARG A 186 -10.49 13.29 15.26
CA ARG A 186 -9.10 13.74 15.15
C ARG A 186 -8.85 14.63 13.93
N LEU A 187 -9.45 14.32 12.79
CA LEU A 187 -9.33 15.17 11.60
C LEU A 187 -10.07 16.49 11.77
N HIS A 188 -11.22 16.49 12.44
CA HIS A 188 -11.94 17.72 12.76
C HIS A 188 -11.08 18.62 13.65
N MET A 189 -10.57 18.10 14.75
CA MET A 189 -9.67 18.82 15.66
C MET A 189 -8.41 19.32 14.95
N ALA A 190 -7.74 18.46 14.16
CA ALA A 190 -6.55 18.86 13.43
C ALA A 190 -6.82 20.01 12.45
N ARG A 191 -7.98 20.02 11.78
CA ARG A 191 -8.38 21.15 10.91
C ARG A 191 -8.59 22.44 11.68
N GLN A 192 -9.27 22.37 12.84
CA GLN A 192 -9.45 23.53 13.72
C GLN A 192 -8.10 24.12 14.15
N LEU A 193 -7.19 23.26 14.64
CA LEU A 193 -5.86 23.68 15.10
C LEU A 193 -4.97 24.25 13.99
N LEU A 194 -5.21 23.87 12.75
CA LEU A 194 -4.51 24.36 11.56
C LEU A 194 -5.27 25.49 10.84
N ALA A 195 -6.33 26.01 11.41
CA ALA A 195 -7.21 27.01 10.79
C ALA A 195 -7.67 26.62 9.36
N MET A 196 -7.85 25.31 9.11
CA MET A 196 -8.27 24.80 7.82
C MET A 196 -9.80 24.75 7.73
N PRO A 197 -10.38 25.03 6.56
CA PRO A 197 -11.82 24.96 6.38
C PRO A 197 -12.36 23.57 6.69
N ALA A 198 -13.61 23.50 7.13
CA ALA A 198 -14.32 22.24 7.33
C ALA A 198 -14.28 21.39 6.04
N ALA A 199 -14.19 20.07 6.20
CA ALA A 199 -14.24 19.19 5.05
C ALA A 199 -15.62 19.30 4.40
N ASN A 200 -15.66 19.68 3.15
CA ASN A 200 -16.88 19.53 2.36
C ASN A 200 -17.08 18.03 2.06
N PRO A 201 -18.15 17.40 2.56
CA PRO A 201 -18.39 16.00 2.27
C PRO A 201 -18.57 15.85 0.76
N ALA A 202 -17.71 15.08 0.12
CA ALA A 202 -17.87 14.75 -1.29
C ALA A 202 -19.22 14.06 -1.48
N ALA A 203 -20.06 14.59 -2.36
CA ALA A 203 -21.29 13.93 -2.76
C ALA A 203 -20.97 12.51 -3.24
N ARG A 204 -21.75 11.54 -2.79
CA ARG A 204 -21.61 10.16 -3.28
C ARG A 204 -21.91 10.17 -4.77
N GLN A 205 -20.92 9.80 -5.56
CA GLN A 205 -21.05 9.63 -6.99
C GLN A 205 -21.21 8.15 -7.30
N ASP A 206 -22.07 7.82 -8.26
CA ASP A 206 -22.10 6.49 -8.82
C ASP A 206 -20.84 6.23 -9.70
N ALA A 207 -20.62 4.98 -10.08
CA ALA A 207 -19.44 4.60 -10.85
C ALA A 207 -19.37 5.33 -12.20
N LEU A 208 -20.52 5.58 -12.83
CA LEU A 208 -20.62 6.26 -14.12
C LEU A 208 -20.19 7.72 -14.01
N ALA A 209 -20.75 8.45 -13.07
CA ALA A 209 -20.42 9.85 -12.81
C ALA A 209 -18.93 10.01 -12.41
N PHE A 210 -18.41 9.06 -11.60
CA PHE A 210 -17.01 9.03 -11.22
C PHE A 210 -16.09 8.84 -12.43
N MET A 211 -16.36 7.85 -13.28
CA MET A 211 -15.53 7.55 -14.44
C MET A 211 -15.55 8.67 -15.49
N ARG A 212 -16.69 9.30 -15.72
CA ARG A 212 -16.78 10.49 -16.57
C ARG A 212 -15.89 11.63 -16.05
N ARG A 213 -15.97 11.92 -14.76
CA ARG A 213 -15.24 13.03 -14.15
C ARG A 213 -13.73 12.80 -14.05
N VAL A 214 -13.32 11.60 -13.65
CA VAL A 214 -11.91 11.32 -13.31
C VAL A 214 -11.11 10.82 -14.49
N ALA A 215 -11.70 9.98 -15.31
CA ALA A 215 -11.03 9.31 -16.42
C ALA A 215 -11.47 9.81 -17.81
N ALA A 216 -12.47 10.71 -17.88
CA ALA A 216 -13.13 11.11 -19.12
C ALA A 216 -13.66 9.90 -19.92
N ILE A 217 -14.01 8.81 -19.23
CA ILE A 217 -14.49 7.57 -19.83
C ILE A 217 -16.00 7.48 -19.66
N GLU A 218 -16.69 7.30 -20.76
CA GLU A 218 -18.11 6.97 -20.81
C GLU A 218 -18.28 5.44 -20.83
N ILE A 219 -18.44 4.83 -19.64
CA ILE A 219 -18.50 3.36 -19.51
C ILE A 219 -19.74 2.71 -20.13
N THR A 220 -20.75 3.50 -20.47
CA THR A 220 -21.93 2.99 -21.18
C THR A 220 -21.76 2.93 -22.68
N ARG A 221 -20.73 3.56 -23.24
CA ARG A 221 -20.47 3.57 -24.68
C ARG A 221 -19.74 2.29 -25.10
N CYS A 222 -20.14 1.71 -26.23
CA CYS A 222 -19.44 0.58 -26.82
C CYS A 222 -18.01 0.98 -27.22
N PRO A 223 -16.96 0.25 -26.84
CA PRO A 223 -15.59 0.57 -27.23
C PRO A 223 -15.30 0.24 -28.72
N HIS A 224 -16.16 -0.54 -29.38
CA HIS A 224 -15.95 -1.04 -30.74
C HIS A 224 -16.77 -0.31 -31.80
N CYS A 225 -17.81 0.43 -31.41
CA CYS A 225 -18.60 1.21 -32.36
C CYS A 225 -18.99 2.57 -31.78
N PRO A 226 -19.08 3.65 -32.63
CA PRO A 226 -19.29 5.01 -32.15
C PRO A 226 -20.72 5.26 -31.61
N THR A 227 -21.70 4.47 -32.01
CA THR A 227 -23.12 4.67 -31.70
C THR A 227 -23.68 3.70 -30.67
N GLY A 228 -23.05 2.54 -30.46
CA GLY A 228 -23.54 1.51 -29.54
C GLY A 228 -23.39 1.89 -28.08
N ARG A 229 -24.31 1.40 -27.27
CA ARG A 229 -24.28 1.55 -25.82
C ARG A 229 -24.47 0.21 -25.15
N TRP A 230 -23.82 0.03 -24.02
CA TRP A 230 -24.05 -1.10 -23.13
C TRP A 230 -25.37 -0.89 -22.40
N LEU A 231 -26.24 -1.90 -22.42
CA LEU A 231 -27.47 -1.95 -21.66
C LEU A 231 -27.34 -3.05 -20.61
N VAL A 232 -27.74 -2.75 -19.39
CA VAL A 232 -27.87 -3.77 -18.34
C VAL A 232 -29.16 -4.54 -18.59
N VAL A 233 -29.05 -5.75 -19.13
CA VAL A 233 -30.22 -6.61 -19.43
C VAL A 233 -30.65 -7.45 -18.22
N GLU A 234 -29.70 -7.73 -17.32
CA GLU A 234 -29.99 -8.52 -16.10
C GLU A 234 -29.03 -8.11 -14.98
N GLN A 235 -29.55 -8.02 -13.80
CA GLN A 235 -28.76 -7.78 -12.59
C GLN A 235 -29.00 -8.92 -11.59
N ARG A 236 -28.00 -9.79 -11.45
CA ARG A 236 -28.08 -10.91 -10.50
C ARG A 236 -27.51 -10.47 -9.14
N ALA A 237 -28.32 -10.58 -8.10
CA ALA A 237 -27.83 -10.40 -6.75
C ALA A 237 -26.72 -11.41 -6.45
N ALA A 238 -25.64 -10.97 -5.80
CA ALA A 238 -24.60 -11.88 -5.34
C ALA A 238 -25.24 -12.91 -4.38
N ASN A 239 -25.09 -14.21 -4.68
CA ASN A 239 -25.59 -15.26 -3.83
C ASN A 239 -24.87 -15.19 -2.46
N PRO A 240 -25.55 -14.84 -1.36
CA PRO A 240 -24.93 -14.69 -0.05
C PRO A 240 -24.36 -16.04 0.47
N MET A 241 -24.89 -17.17 0.00
CA MET A 241 -24.40 -18.51 0.35
C MET A 241 -23.05 -18.86 -0.29
N ALA A 242 -22.78 -18.37 -1.50
CA ALA A 242 -21.49 -18.59 -2.16
C ALA A 242 -20.32 -17.89 -1.44
N ARG A 243 -20.58 -16.82 -0.70
CA ARG A 243 -19.58 -16.16 0.14
C ARG A 243 -19.24 -16.91 1.42
N LYS A 244 -20.18 -17.73 1.98
CA LYS A 244 -19.92 -18.50 3.20
C LYS A 244 -19.06 -19.75 2.96
N ALA A 245 -19.12 -20.33 1.77
CA ALA A 245 -18.36 -21.54 1.42
C ALA A 245 -16.86 -21.31 1.16
N LEU A 246 -16.43 -20.04 1.01
CA LEU A 246 -15.06 -19.66 0.68
C LEU A 246 -14.34 -18.85 1.77
N VAL A 247 -14.88 -18.79 2.98
CA VAL A 247 -14.23 -18.08 4.10
C VAL A 247 -13.47 -19.08 4.96
N PRO A 248 -12.17 -19.23 4.78
CA PRO A 248 -11.34 -19.79 5.85
C PRO A 248 -11.43 -18.85 7.05
N THR A 249 -11.55 -19.41 8.23
CA THR A 249 -11.62 -18.70 9.51
C THR A 249 -10.57 -17.60 9.55
N PRO A 250 -10.94 -16.34 9.85
CA PRO A 250 -9.96 -15.26 9.89
C PRO A 250 -8.96 -15.54 11.02
N CYS A 251 -7.69 -15.60 10.69
CA CYS A 251 -6.64 -15.45 11.69
C CYS A 251 -6.84 -14.08 12.33
N ARG A 252 -7.35 -14.05 13.56
CA ARG A 252 -7.35 -12.86 14.40
C ARG A 252 -5.89 -12.50 14.61
N GLY A 253 -5.42 -11.44 13.98
CA GLY A 253 -4.17 -10.81 14.36
C GLY A 253 -4.29 -10.29 15.80
N PRO A 254 -3.18 -10.24 16.53
CA PRO A 254 -3.18 -9.70 17.89
C PRO A 254 -3.65 -8.23 17.87
N PRO A 255 -4.20 -7.76 19.02
CA PRO A 255 -4.74 -6.42 19.20
C PRO A 255 -3.71 -5.32 18.95
#